data_8e6d80df35db3030d6b2ec73f1b23951
#
_entry.id   8e6d80df35db3030d6b2ec73f1b23951
#
_cell.length_a   1.000
_cell.length_b   1.000
_cell.length_c   1.000
_cell.angle_alpha   90.00
_cell.angle_beta   90.00
_cell.angle_gamma   90.00
#
_symmetry.space_group_name_H-M   'P 1'
#
loop_
_entity.id
_entity.type
_entity.pdbx_description
1 polymer ?
#
loop_
_entity_poly.entity_id
_entity_poly.type
_entity_poly.pdbx_seq_one_letter_code
_entity_poly.pdbx_strand_id
1 'polypeptide(L)'
;MPNTRWAVVAATFGDVRDTCAEGESGVVPILRRYGTLKHFNRSMGEIKLTNGSLIKLFSAEDPDRLRGPQFHGAWCDELAAWRYPETYEQLQFTLRLGQHPQTVITTTPQPKKLIKELIARSDGSVVVVRGSTFDNAANLAPSALQQLRNRYEGTRLGRQELYAEVLDDTPGALWTMQMLEDCRTNNPPDMARVVVAIDPAATSNENSDETGIVVVGKGIDGRGYVLADRSCRLSPDGWAKRAIEAYDEFQASRVVGEMNMGGDMIETIIRQYRPNIPYRGITAKRGKVLRAEPISALYEQGRVSHVGIFPELEEQMTSWVSDQSDFSPDRIDALVHGFTQLGIGSGGFSDAFFMAVAPPCPQCDLPNSVESTHCSGCGQPLQ
;
A
#
# COMPACT_ATOMS: atom_id res chain seq x y z
N MET A 1 -26.17 -33.61 6.95
CA MET A 1 -26.07 -34.37 8.21
C MET A 1 -26.75 -33.56 9.31
N PRO A 2 -27.60 -34.14 10.17
CA PRO A 2 -28.16 -33.45 11.32
C PRO A 2 -27.13 -33.33 12.46
N ASN A 3 -27.37 -32.38 13.36
CA ASN A 3 -26.60 -32.17 14.60
C ASN A 3 -25.09 -31.85 14.35
N THR A 4 -24.74 -31.23 13.25
CA THR A 4 -23.35 -30.82 12.96
C THR A 4 -23.03 -29.46 13.57
N ARG A 5 -21.75 -29.20 13.79
CA ARG A 5 -21.21 -27.91 14.29
C ARG A 5 -20.23 -27.34 13.29
N TRP A 6 -20.41 -26.08 12.96
CA TRP A 6 -19.60 -25.37 11.98
C TRP A 6 -19.08 -24.05 12.54
N ALA A 7 -17.89 -23.67 12.16
CA ALA A 7 -17.35 -22.35 12.41
C ALA A 7 -17.41 -21.50 11.13
N VAL A 8 -17.69 -20.22 11.26
CA VAL A 8 -17.42 -19.22 10.22
C VAL A 8 -16.48 -18.20 10.85
N VAL A 9 -15.37 -17.93 10.21
CA VAL A 9 -14.32 -17.04 10.71
C VAL A 9 -14.00 -16.01 9.63
N ALA A 10 -14.04 -14.73 9.97
CA ALA A 10 -13.61 -13.64 9.09
C ALA A 10 -12.64 -12.71 9.84
N ALA A 11 -12.07 -11.72 9.15
CA ALA A 11 -11.05 -10.84 9.69
C ALA A 11 -11.51 -10.18 11.01
N THR A 12 -12.70 -9.58 11.01
CA THR A 12 -13.32 -8.97 12.21
C THR A 12 -14.68 -9.59 12.55
N PHE A 13 -15.19 -9.35 13.77
CA PHE A 13 -16.54 -9.80 14.12
C PHE A 13 -17.62 -9.05 13.32
N GLY A 14 -17.36 -7.83 12.89
CA GLY A 14 -18.22 -7.09 11.95
C GLY A 14 -18.36 -7.83 10.63
N ASP A 15 -17.24 -8.21 10.01
CA ASP A 15 -17.20 -8.90 8.71
C ASP A 15 -17.96 -10.23 8.77
N VAL A 16 -17.66 -11.06 9.77
CA VAL A 16 -18.33 -12.37 9.88
C VAL A 16 -19.84 -12.24 10.13
N ARG A 17 -20.26 -11.23 10.87
CA ARG A 17 -21.67 -10.98 11.17
C ARG A 17 -22.42 -10.35 10.00
N ASP A 18 -21.90 -9.22 9.51
CA ASP A 18 -22.63 -8.36 8.57
C ASP A 18 -22.46 -8.84 7.12
N THR A 19 -21.31 -9.44 6.78
CA THR A 19 -21.03 -9.97 5.44
C THR A 19 -21.34 -11.47 5.36
N CYS A 20 -20.61 -12.30 6.14
CA CYS A 20 -20.73 -13.75 6.00
C CYS A 20 -22.08 -14.29 6.48
N ALA A 21 -22.64 -13.73 7.56
CA ALA A 21 -23.92 -14.21 8.08
C ALA A 21 -25.12 -13.48 7.48
N GLU A 22 -25.16 -12.14 7.50
CA GLU A 22 -26.35 -11.34 7.14
C GLU A 22 -26.30 -10.72 5.73
N GLY A 23 -25.13 -10.71 5.06
CA GLY A 23 -24.99 -10.21 3.69
C GLY A 23 -25.97 -10.86 2.72
N GLU A 24 -26.22 -10.25 1.58
CA GLU A 24 -27.21 -10.72 0.58
C GLU A 24 -26.98 -12.20 0.19
N SER A 25 -25.72 -12.61 0.03
CA SER A 25 -25.29 -13.98 -0.22
C SER A 25 -24.85 -14.72 1.05
N GLY A 26 -25.16 -14.16 2.22
CA GLY A 26 -24.75 -14.71 3.51
C GLY A 26 -25.54 -15.95 3.94
N VAL A 27 -25.02 -16.59 4.97
CA VAL A 27 -25.58 -17.86 5.48
C VAL A 27 -27.04 -17.71 5.93
N VAL A 28 -27.40 -16.62 6.61
CA VAL A 28 -28.75 -16.42 7.17
C VAL A 28 -29.82 -16.26 6.10
N PRO A 29 -29.66 -15.39 5.07
CA PRO A 29 -30.61 -15.32 3.96
C PRO A 29 -30.76 -16.64 3.20
N ILE A 30 -29.67 -17.36 2.97
CA ILE A 30 -29.69 -18.67 2.31
C ILE A 30 -30.51 -19.67 3.14
N LEU A 31 -30.25 -19.81 4.44
CA LEU A 31 -30.97 -20.72 5.31
C LEU A 31 -32.44 -20.36 5.44
N ARG A 32 -32.82 -19.08 5.44
CA ARG A 32 -34.20 -18.60 5.37
C ARG A 32 -34.90 -19.04 4.10
N ARG A 33 -34.23 -18.83 2.95
CA ARG A 33 -34.75 -19.19 1.63
C ARG A 33 -35.09 -20.69 1.53
N TYR A 34 -34.26 -21.53 2.16
CA TYR A 34 -34.46 -22.98 2.16
C TYR A 34 -35.29 -23.49 3.35
N GLY A 35 -35.84 -22.61 4.19
CA GLY A 35 -36.66 -22.98 5.35
C GLY A 35 -35.92 -23.78 6.43
N THR A 36 -34.59 -23.70 6.48
CA THR A 36 -33.74 -24.47 7.39
C THR A 36 -33.20 -23.64 8.56
N LEU A 37 -33.41 -22.33 8.57
CA LEU A 37 -33.07 -21.47 9.71
C LEU A 37 -34.06 -21.65 10.83
N LYS A 38 -33.61 -22.05 12.03
CA LYS A 38 -34.43 -22.12 13.24
C LYS A 38 -34.32 -20.82 14.05
N HIS A 39 -33.13 -20.32 14.27
CA HIS A 39 -32.88 -19.12 15.08
C HIS A 39 -31.49 -18.53 14.76
N PHE A 40 -31.40 -17.23 14.77
CA PHE A 40 -30.12 -16.51 14.70
C PHE A 40 -30.01 -15.57 15.90
N ASN A 41 -29.00 -15.80 16.74
CA ASN A 41 -28.64 -14.90 17.82
C ASN A 41 -27.45 -14.04 17.35
N ARG A 42 -27.77 -12.81 16.93
CA ARG A 42 -26.81 -11.86 16.34
C ARG A 42 -25.69 -11.48 17.32
N SER A 43 -26.03 -11.28 18.59
CA SER A 43 -25.08 -10.84 19.62
C SER A 43 -24.09 -11.94 20.00
N MET A 44 -24.55 -13.18 20.06
CA MET A 44 -23.71 -14.34 20.39
C MET A 44 -23.02 -14.94 19.16
N GLY A 45 -23.38 -14.52 17.95
CA GLY A 45 -22.88 -15.10 16.71
C GLY A 45 -23.27 -16.58 16.56
N GLU A 46 -24.52 -16.96 16.91
CA GLU A 46 -25.00 -18.34 16.83
C GLU A 46 -26.18 -18.48 15.88
N ILE A 47 -26.05 -19.36 14.87
CA ILE A 47 -27.09 -19.69 13.90
C ILE A 47 -27.49 -21.14 14.15
N LYS A 48 -28.73 -21.37 14.56
CA LYS A 48 -29.31 -22.71 14.80
C LYS A 48 -30.20 -23.13 13.65
N LEU A 49 -30.01 -24.34 13.18
CA LEU A 49 -30.77 -24.93 12.09
C LEU A 49 -31.87 -25.85 12.60
N THR A 50 -32.90 -26.06 11.78
CA THR A 50 -34.07 -26.95 12.12
C THR A 50 -33.65 -28.40 12.32
N ASN A 51 -32.56 -28.86 11.72
CA ASN A 51 -32.00 -30.20 11.85
C ASN A 51 -31.08 -30.38 13.07
N GLY A 52 -31.03 -29.41 13.99
CA GLY A 52 -30.21 -29.45 15.19
C GLY A 52 -28.76 -29.00 14.99
N SER A 53 -28.35 -28.65 13.76
CA SER A 53 -27.00 -28.14 13.50
C SER A 53 -26.81 -26.71 14.02
N LEU A 54 -25.58 -26.38 14.34
CA LEU A 54 -25.17 -25.08 14.88
C LEU A 54 -23.99 -24.50 14.05
N ILE A 55 -24.11 -23.24 13.65
CA ILE A 55 -23.00 -22.47 13.08
C ILE A 55 -22.64 -21.39 14.09
N LYS A 56 -21.34 -21.25 14.38
CA LYS A 56 -20.79 -20.23 15.26
C LYS A 56 -19.89 -19.28 14.48
N LEU A 57 -20.04 -17.98 14.76
CA LEU A 57 -19.26 -16.90 14.15
C LEU A 57 -18.09 -16.52 15.05
N PHE A 58 -16.91 -16.33 14.45
CA PHE A 58 -15.68 -15.94 15.15
C PHE A 58 -14.95 -14.83 14.40
N SER A 59 -14.28 -13.96 15.14
CA SER A 59 -13.31 -13.01 14.60
C SER A 59 -11.93 -13.64 14.59
N ALA A 60 -11.16 -13.39 13.54
CA ALA A 60 -9.75 -13.74 13.49
C ALA A 60 -8.87 -12.89 14.41
N GLU A 61 -9.39 -11.79 14.96
CA GLU A 61 -8.70 -10.95 15.93
C GLU A 61 -8.58 -11.58 17.33
N ASP A 62 -9.35 -12.64 17.62
CA ASP A 62 -9.38 -13.29 18.94
C ASP A 62 -9.13 -14.80 18.80
N PRO A 63 -7.86 -15.24 18.59
CA PRO A 63 -7.51 -16.64 18.44
C PRO A 63 -7.92 -17.51 19.64
N ASP A 64 -7.94 -16.95 20.84
CA ASP A 64 -8.22 -17.69 22.07
C ASP A 64 -9.69 -18.17 22.14
N ARG A 65 -10.62 -17.51 21.47
CA ARG A 65 -12.01 -17.99 21.38
C ARG A 65 -12.18 -19.30 20.63
N LEU A 66 -11.21 -19.69 19.83
CA LEU A 66 -11.16 -20.99 19.15
C LEU A 66 -10.63 -22.11 20.05
N ARG A 67 -10.10 -21.79 21.23
CA ARG A 67 -9.69 -22.82 22.20
C ARG A 67 -10.93 -23.38 22.90
N GLY A 68 -11.15 -24.67 22.75
CA GLY A 68 -12.24 -25.40 23.43
C GLY A 68 -13.40 -25.86 22.55
N PRO A 69 -13.99 -25.05 21.65
CA PRO A 69 -15.05 -25.55 20.77
C PRO A 69 -14.50 -26.65 19.82
N GLN A 70 -15.45 -27.48 19.32
CA GLN A 70 -15.13 -28.55 18.36
C GLN A 70 -16.13 -28.49 17.20
N PHE A 71 -15.60 -28.66 15.96
CA PHE A 71 -16.38 -28.50 14.74
C PHE A 71 -16.19 -29.68 13.78
N HIS A 72 -17.22 -29.89 12.93
CA HIS A 72 -17.20 -30.80 11.79
C HIS A 72 -16.59 -30.13 10.55
N GLY A 73 -16.59 -28.80 10.53
CA GLY A 73 -15.98 -28.03 9.47
C GLY A 73 -15.98 -26.54 9.77
N ALA A 74 -15.29 -25.80 8.93
CA ALA A 74 -15.17 -24.35 9.04
C ALA A 74 -15.20 -23.68 7.66
N TRP A 75 -15.67 -22.44 7.64
CA TRP A 75 -15.47 -21.50 6.55
C TRP A 75 -14.58 -20.35 7.05
N CYS A 76 -13.45 -20.17 6.39
CA CYS A 76 -12.53 -19.05 6.59
C CYS A 76 -12.73 -18.06 5.46
N ASP A 77 -13.29 -16.89 5.76
CA ASP A 77 -13.52 -15.85 4.77
C ASP A 77 -12.36 -14.84 4.76
N GLU A 78 -11.89 -14.51 3.57
CA GLU A 78 -10.76 -13.61 3.33
C GLU A 78 -9.52 -13.94 4.19
N LEU A 79 -9.09 -15.22 4.18
CA LEU A 79 -7.97 -15.71 5.02
C LEU A 79 -6.70 -14.87 4.87
N ALA A 80 -6.41 -14.37 3.67
CA ALA A 80 -5.24 -13.52 3.45
C ALA A 80 -5.35 -12.16 4.15
N ALA A 81 -6.55 -11.68 4.48
CA ALA A 81 -6.74 -10.43 5.21
C ALA A 81 -6.58 -10.56 6.74
N TRP A 82 -6.47 -11.79 7.28
CA TRP A 82 -6.37 -11.98 8.72
C TRP A 82 -5.06 -11.43 9.28
N ARG A 83 -5.21 -10.63 10.35
CA ARG A 83 -4.07 -10.00 11.03
C ARG A 83 -3.22 -11.02 11.80
N TYR A 84 -3.86 -12.08 12.35
CA TYR A 84 -3.22 -13.10 13.19
C TYR A 84 -3.30 -14.47 12.50
N PRO A 85 -2.23 -14.89 11.78
CA PRO A 85 -2.19 -16.19 11.10
C PRO A 85 -2.39 -17.39 12.06
N GLU A 86 -1.98 -17.25 13.32
CA GLU A 86 -2.17 -18.23 14.37
C GLU A 86 -3.64 -18.58 14.63
N THR A 87 -4.57 -17.71 14.27
CA THR A 87 -6.02 -18.01 14.33
C THR A 87 -6.39 -19.20 13.44
N TYR A 88 -5.76 -19.29 12.26
CA TYR A 88 -5.96 -20.43 11.38
C TYR A 88 -5.40 -21.72 11.99
N GLU A 89 -4.24 -21.67 12.63
CA GLU A 89 -3.68 -22.84 13.33
C GLU A 89 -4.57 -23.28 14.49
N GLN A 90 -5.05 -22.33 15.31
CA GLN A 90 -5.99 -22.65 16.39
C GLN A 90 -7.29 -23.25 15.85
N LEU A 91 -7.82 -22.77 14.74
CA LEU A 91 -9.01 -23.33 14.09
C LEU A 91 -8.79 -24.79 13.68
N GLN A 92 -7.60 -25.14 13.12
CA GLN A 92 -7.28 -26.51 12.74
C GLN A 92 -7.39 -27.48 13.93
N PHE A 93 -6.96 -27.05 15.12
CA PHE A 93 -7.11 -27.87 16.35
C PHE A 93 -8.57 -28.07 16.79
N THR A 94 -9.51 -27.28 16.31
CA THR A 94 -10.94 -27.41 16.62
C THR A 94 -11.66 -28.42 15.72
N LEU A 95 -11.08 -28.76 14.57
CA LEU A 95 -11.67 -29.65 13.57
C LEU A 95 -11.51 -31.11 13.98
N ARG A 96 -12.37 -31.55 14.90
CA ARG A 96 -12.26 -32.88 15.56
C ARG A 96 -13.52 -33.72 15.49
N LEU A 97 -14.59 -33.19 14.90
CA LEU A 97 -15.85 -33.89 14.82
C LEU A 97 -16.09 -34.48 13.42
N GLY A 98 -16.74 -35.64 13.40
CA GLY A 98 -16.98 -36.37 12.15
C GLY A 98 -15.75 -37.16 11.67
N GLN A 99 -15.96 -37.87 10.56
CA GLN A 99 -14.88 -38.71 9.97
C GLN A 99 -13.93 -37.89 9.09
N HIS A 100 -14.42 -36.83 8.46
CA HIS A 100 -13.67 -35.99 7.52
C HIS A 100 -14.01 -34.51 7.77
N PRO A 101 -13.46 -33.88 8.82
CA PRO A 101 -13.64 -32.46 9.01
C PRO A 101 -13.02 -31.68 7.86
N GLN A 102 -13.71 -30.63 7.39
CA GLN A 102 -13.31 -29.88 6.20
C GLN A 102 -13.22 -28.38 6.50
N THR A 103 -12.32 -27.70 5.83
CA THR A 103 -12.24 -26.24 5.81
C THR A 103 -12.46 -25.74 4.40
N VAL A 104 -13.39 -24.81 4.23
CA VAL A 104 -13.53 -24.00 3.02
C VAL A 104 -12.83 -22.69 3.26
N ILE A 105 -11.99 -22.27 2.36
CA ILE A 105 -11.25 -21.01 2.43
C ILE A 105 -11.63 -20.17 1.20
N THR A 106 -12.08 -18.96 1.45
CA THR A 106 -12.26 -17.93 0.43
C THR A 106 -11.23 -16.84 0.67
N THR A 107 -10.53 -16.41 -0.37
CA THR A 107 -9.55 -15.33 -0.23
C THR A 107 -9.13 -14.77 -1.58
N THR A 108 -8.83 -13.49 -1.63
CA THR A 108 -7.98 -12.92 -2.66
C THR A 108 -6.55 -13.41 -2.44
N PRO A 109 -5.86 -13.88 -3.47
CA PRO A 109 -4.57 -14.55 -3.30
C PRO A 109 -3.41 -13.57 -3.09
N GLN A 110 -3.35 -12.97 -1.90
CA GLN A 110 -2.18 -12.19 -1.49
C GLN A 110 -0.96 -13.11 -1.29
N PRO A 111 0.29 -12.63 -1.55
CA PRO A 111 1.50 -13.44 -1.48
C PRO A 111 1.96 -13.77 -0.06
N LYS A 112 1.03 -13.92 0.88
CA LYS A 112 1.31 -14.28 2.28
C LYS A 112 1.81 -15.72 2.39
N LYS A 113 2.73 -15.95 3.33
CA LYS A 113 3.37 -17.25 3.57
C LYS A 113 2.34 -18.37 3.72
N LEU A 114 1.30 -18.16 4.55
CA LEU A 114 0.24 -19.16 4.78
C LEU A 114 -0.49 -19.53 3.47
N ILE A 115 -0.82 -18.55 2.63
CA ILE A 115 -1.50 -18.79 1.35
C ILE A 115 -0.60 -19.57 0.39
N LYS A 116 0.68 -19.19 0.28
CA LYS A 116 1.67 -19.90 -0.54
C LYS A 116 1.84 -21.34 -0.08
N GLU A 117 1.95 -21.58 1.22
CA GLU A 117 2.08 -22.93 1.81
C GLU A 117 0.83 -23.79 1.54
N LEU A 118 -0.37 -23.24 1.66
CA LEU A 118 -1.61 -23.95 1.36
C LEU A 118 -1.69 -24.33 -0.13
N ILE A 119 -1.37 -23.40 -1.03
CA ILE A 119 -1.39 -23.64 -2.48
C ILE A 119 -0.33 -24.64 -2.91
N ALA A 120 0.85 -24.63 -2.26
CA ALA A 120 1.96 -25.54 -2.57
C ALA A 120 1.75 -26.98 -2.08
N ARG A 121 0.72 -27.26 -1.26
CA ARG A 121 0.45 -28.62 -0.80
C ARG A 121 0.06 -29.54 -1.95
N SER A 122 0.87 -30.53 -2.21
CA SER A 122 0.69 -31.52 -3.28
C SER A 122 0.24 -32.91 -2.80
N ASP A 123 -0.05 -33.04 -1.49
CA ASP A 123 -0.44 -34.29 -0.84
C ASP A 123 -1.93 -34.64 -1.00
N GLY A 124 -2.68 -33.85 -1.79
CA GLY A 124 -4.11 -34.00 -1.98
C GLY A 124 -4.98 -33.52 -0.81
N SER A 125 -4.38 -32.97 0.25
CA SER A 125 -5.13 -32.43 1.39
C SER A 125 -5.78 -31.07 1.10
N VAL A 126 -5.30 -30.36 0.08
CA VAL A 126 -5.82 -29.06 -0.37
C VAL A 126 -6.20 -29.13 -1.84
N VAL A 127 -7.43 -28.68 -2.14
CA VAL A 127 -7.90 -28.47 -3.51
C VAL A 127 -8.04 -26.97 -3.75
N VAL A 128 -7.30 -26.45 -4.71
CA VAL A 128 -7.34 -25.04 -5.08
C VAL A 128 -8.23 -24.84 -6.29
N VAL A 129 -9.27 -24.01 -6.14
CA VAL A 129 -10.12 -23.55 -7.23
C VAL A 129 -9.88 -22.08 -7.43
N ARG A 130 -9.63 -21.63 -8.64
CA ARG A 130 -9.42 -20.22 -8.99
C ARG A 130 -10.59 -19.72 -9.82
N GLY A 131 -11.01 -18.50 -9.57
CA GLY A 131 -12.01 -17.79 -10.37
C GLY A 131 -11.61 -16.32 -10.48
N SER A 132 -11.65 -15.81 -11.71
CA SER A 132 -11.44 -14.38 -11.97
C SER A 132 -12.70 -13.58 -11.68
N THR A 133 -12.57 -12.27 -11.49
CA THR A 133 -13.71 -11.34 -11.43
C THR A 133 -14.59 -11.47 -12.69
N PHE A 134 -14.00 -11.79 -13.83
CA PHE A 134 -14.70 -11.92 -15.10
C PHE A 134 -15.53 -13.22 -15.21
N ASP A 135 -15.16 -14.26 -14.48
CA ASP A 135 -15.99 -15.49 -14.41
C ASP A 135 -17.33 -15.21 -13.71
N ASN A 136 -17.38 -14.16 -12.88
CA ASN A 136 -18.59 -13.70 -12.20
C ASN A 136 -19.25 -12.48 -12.87
N ALA A 137 -18.86 -12.14 -14.10
CA ALA A 137 -19.31 -10.94 -14.81
C ALA A 137 -20.83 -10.81 -14.92
N ALA A 138 -21.55 -11.95 -15.03
CA ALA A 138 -23.00 -11.97 -15.14
C ALA A 138 -23.72 -11.44 -13.89
N ASN A 139 -23.07 -11.44 -12.73
CA ASN A 139 -23.59 -10.97 -11.46
C ASN A 139 -23.10 -9.56 -11.08
N LEU A 140 -22.27 -8.94 -11.93
CA LEU A 140 -21.69 -7.63 -11.68
C LEU A 140 -22.27 -6.58 -12.62
N ALA A 141 -22.40 -5.34 -12.15
CA ALA A 141 -22.81 -4.24 -13.00
C ALA A 141 -21.77 -4.00 -14.11
N PRO A 142 -22.17 -3.90 -15.39
CA PRO A 142 -21.24 -3.70 -16.51
C PRO A 142 -20.35 -2.45 -16.34
N SER A 143 -20.90 -1.37 -15.78
CA SER A 143 -20.14 -0.15 -15.49
C SER A 143 -19.05 -0.35 -14.43
N ALA A 144 -19.31 -1.17 -13.40
CA ALA A 144 -18.33 -1.51 -12.38
C ALA A 144 -17.18 -2.34 -12.96
N LEU A 145 -17.50 -3.35 -13.81
CA LEU A 145 -16.50 -4.13 -14.53
C LEU A 145 -15.61 -3.26 -15.41
N GLN A 146 -16.21 -2.31 -16.13
CA GLN A 146 -15.45 -1.41 -17.01
C GLN A 146 -14.53 -0.48 -16.19
N GLN A 147 -15.00 0.03 -15.05
CA GLN A 147 -14.16 0.83 -14.15
C GLN A 147 -12.99 0.02 -13.58
N LEU A 148 -13.24 -1.22 -13.15
CA LEU A 148 -12.20 -2.12 -12.66
C LEU A 148 -11.15 -2.40 -13.73
N ARG A 149 -11.58 -2.70 -14.97
CA ARG A 149 -10.67 -2.85 -16.10
C ARG A 149 -9.83 -1.61 -16.32
N ASN A 150 -10.46 -0.46 -16.50
CA ASN A 150 -9.77 0.80 -16.81
C ASN A 150 -8.75 1.19 -15.73
N ARG A 151 -8.99 0.78 -14.47
CA ARG A 151 -8.13 1.13 -13.34
C ARG A 151 -7.01 0.13 -13.08
N TYR A 152 -7.25 -1.15 -13.29
CA TYR A 152 -6.36 -2.19 -12.79
C TYR A 152 -5.82 -3.12 -13.87
N GLU A 153 -6.40 -3.16 -15.09
CA GLU A 153 -5.93 -4.05 -16.15
C GLU A 153 -4.49 -3.71 -16.54
N GLY A 154 -3.65 -4.75 -16.63
CA GLY A 154 -2.22 -4.61 -16.90
C GLY A 154 -1.33 -4.33 -15.69
N THR A 155 -1.89 -4.06 -14.51
CA THR A 155 -1.12 -3.86 -13.27
C THR A 155 -0.93 -5.16 -12.49
N ARG A 156 0.09 -5.24 -11.61
CA ARG A 156 0.25 -6.38 -10.68
C ARG A 156 -0.98 -6.56 -9.80
N LEU A 157 -1.49 -5.45 -9.26
CA LEU A 157 -2.70 -5.48 -8.44
C LEU A 157 -3.89 -6.02 -9.25
N GLY A 158 -4.04 -5.63 -10.52
CA GLY A 158 -5.08 -6.20 -11.40
C GLY A 158 -4.91 -7.70 -11.62
N ARG A 159 -3.70 -8.20 -11.77
CA ARG A 159 -3.43 -9.65 -11.87
C ARG A 159 -3.85 -10.38 -10.60
N GLN A 160 -3.60 -9.82 -9.43
CA GLN A 160 -4.03 -10.37 -8.15
C GLN A 160 -5.55 -10.28 -7.97
N GLU A 161 -6.14 -9.08 -8.10
CA GLU A 161 -7.54 -8.80 -7.74
C GLU A 161 -8.54 -9.22 -8.83
N LEU A 162 -8.20 -9.06 -10.12
CA LEU A 162 -9.11 -9.38 -11.22
C LEU A 162 -8.93 -10.80 -11.74
N TYR A 163 -7.71 -11.33 -11.73
CA TYR A 163 -7.40 -12.64 -12.31
C TYR A 163 -7.05 -13.71 -11.28
N ALA A 164 -7.09 -13.38 -9.99
CA ALA A 164 -6.76 -14.28 -8.89
C ALA A 164 -5.39 -14.96 -9.02
N GLU A 165 -4.39 -14.22 -9.53
CA GLU A 165 -3.02 -14.71 -9.64
C GLU A 165 -2.29 -14.55 -8.30
N VAL A 166 -1.58 -15.59 -7.88
CA VAL A 166 -0.61 -15.48 -6.78
C VAL A 166 0.70 -14.98 -7.36
N LEU A 167 1.05 -13.76 -7.04
CA LEU A 167 2.25 -13.12 -7.56
C LEU A 167 3.39 -13.30 -6.57
N ASP A 168 4.53 -13.78 -7.05
CA ASP A 168 5.76 -13.76 -6.27
C ASP A 168 6.37 -12.36 -6.30
N ASP A 169 7.03 -11.98 -5.20
CA ASP A 169 7.80 -10.74 -5.16
C ASP A 169 8.95 -10.82 -6.18
N THR A 170 9.28 -9.69 -6.77
CA THR A 170 10.41 -9.60 -7.71
C THR A 170 11.72 -9.69 -6.93
N PRO A 171 12.56 -10.72 -7.15
CA PRO A 171 13.83 -10.82 -6.45
C PRO A 171 14.70 -9.59 -6.70
N GLY A 172 15.17 -8.95 -5.64
CA GLY A 172 15.99 -7.74 -5.72
C GLY A 172 15.22 -6.41 -5.78
N ALA A 173 13.90 -6.42 -5.86
CA ALA A 173 13.10 -5.22 -5.66
C ALA A 173 13.17 -4.75 -4.19
N LEU A 174 13.21 -3.44 -3.99
CA LEU A 174 13.31 -2.85 -2.64
C LEU A 174 12.01 -2.95 -1.85
N TRP A 175 10.87 -3.03 -2.52
CA TRP A 175 9.55 -3.15 -1.88
C TRP A 175 8.89 -4.46 -2.29
N THR A 176 8.17 -5.05 -1.35
CA THR A 176 7.31 -6.20 -1.60
C THR A 176 5.84 -5.78 -1.54
N MET A 177 4.97 -6.56 -2.20
CA MET A 177 3.54 -6.28 -2.12
C MET A 177 3.02 -6.37 -0.67
N GLN A 178 3.57 -7.28 0.14
CA GLN A 178 3.22 -7.40 1.55
C GLN A 178 3.55 -6.12 2.34
N MET A 179 4.72 -5.51 2.12
CA MET A 179 5.08 -4.23 2.77
C MET A 179 4.07 -3.13 2.44
N LEU A 180 3.62 -3.06 1.19
CA LEU A 180 2.65 -2.05 0.75
C LEU A 180 1.28 -2.28 1.37
N GLU A 181 0.81 -3.53 1.44
CA GLU A 181 -0.45 -3.87 2.10
C GLU A 181 -0.42 -3.56 3.61
N ASP A 182 0.66 -3.89 4.30
CA ASP A 182 0.82 -3.63 5.72
C ASP A 182 0.89 -2.12 6.05
N CYS A 183 1.29 -1.31 5.07
CA CYS A 183 1.38 0.15 5.17
C CYS A 183 0.08 0.89 4.80
N ARG A 184 -0.97 0.21 4.37
CA ARG A 184 -2.20 0.86 3.89
C ARG A 184 -3.02 1.47 5.02
N THR A 185 -3.59 2.63 4.77
CA THR A 185 -4.53 3.28 5.69
C THR A 185 -5.61 4.04 4.93
N ASN A 186 -6.82 4.07 5.48
CA ASN A 186 -7.92 4.90 5.00
C ASN A 186 -8.17 6.12 5.91
N ASN A 187 -7.50 6.18 7.05
CA ASN A 187 -7.69 7.21 8.07
C ASN A 187 -6.34 7.84 8.44
N PRO A 188 -5.75 8.68 7.56
CA PRO A 188 -4.52 9.38 7.91
C PRO A 188 -4.81 10.45 8.96
N PRO A 189 -3.83 10.81 9.81
CA PRO A 189 -3.94 11.97 10.67
C PRO A 189 -3.88 13.27 9.86
N ASP A 190 -4.06 14.41 10.52
CA ASP A 190 -3.80 15.71 9.90
C ASP A 190 -2.34 15.80 9.46
N MET A 191 -2.12 16.45 8.31
CA MET A 191 -0.79 16.61 7.74
C MET A 191 -0.13 17.88 8.29
N ALA A 192 1.00 17.71 8.96
CA ALA A 192 1.86 18.82 9.38
C ALA A 192 2.50 19.53 8.16
N ARG A 193 2.77 18.79 7.10
CA ARG A 193 3.34 19.30 5.87
C ARG A 193 3.06 18.38 4.69
N VAL A 194 2.72 18.97 3.53
CA VAL A 194 2.53 18.26 2.26
C VAL A 194 3.46 18.84 1.21
N VAL A 195 4.00 17.98 0.33
CA VAL A 195 4.79 18.39 -0.84
C VAL A 195 4.34 17.63 -2.08
N VAL A 196 4.42 18.28 -3.24
CA VAL A 196 4.28 17.65 -4.56
C VAL A 196 5.69 17.46 -5.12
N ALA A 197 6.08 16.22 -5.36
CA ALA A 197 7.38 15.89 -5.91
C ALA A 197 7.25 15.48 -7.38
N ILE A 198 8.18 15.95 -8.20
CA ILE A 198 8.19 15.75 -9.66
C ILE A 198 9.54 15.16 -10.07
N ASP A 199 9.48 14.09 -10.85
CA ASP A 199 10.60 13.57 -11.62
C ASP A 199 10.22 13.58 -13.12
N PRO A 200 10.72 14.57 -13.91
CA PRO A 200 10.30 14.71 -15.29
C PRO A 200 10.97 13.67 -16.19
N ALA A 201 10.24 13.21 -17.20
CA ALA A 201 10.81 12.41 -18.27
C ALA A 201 12.01 13.12 -18.95
N ALA A 202 13.06 12.37 -19.21
CA ALA A 202 14.28 12.92 -19.84
C ALA A 202 14.09 13.34 -21.30
N THR A 203 13.03 12.88 -21.98
CA THR A 203 12.74 13.13 -23.40
C THR A 203 11.32 13.67 -23.62
N SER A 204 11.16 14.56 -24.61
CA SER A 204 9.91 15.26 -24.90
C SER A 204 9.10 14.68 -26.07
N ASN A 205 9.33 13.43 -26.49
CA ASN A 205 8.64 12.80 -27.61
C ASN A 205 7.34 12.10 -27.16
N GLU A 206 6.38 11.89 -28.09
CA GLU A 206 5.12 11.20 -27.83
C GLU A 206 5.26 9.75 -27.32
N ASN A 207 6.44 9.16 -27.45
CA ASN A 207 6.87 7.88 -26.84
C ASN A 207 7.77 8.10 -25.61
N SER A 208 7.73 9.28 -24.99
CA SER A 208 8.60 9.62 -23.87
C SER A 208 8.28 8.80 -22.63
N ASP A 209 9.28 8.65 -21.76
CA ASP A 209 9.14 8.18 -20.41
C ASP A 209 8.07 8.97 -19.65
N GLU A 210 7.55 8.40 -18.60
CA GLU A 210 6.53 9.01 -17.79
C GLU A 210 7.10 10.11 -16.89
N THR A 211 6.36 11.18 -16.66
CA THR A 211 6.69 12.15 -15.61
C THR A 211 6.11 11.68 -14.30
N GLY A 212 6.97 11.32 -13.34
CA GLY A 212 6.58 11.00 -11.98
C GLY A 212 6.08 12.25 -11.24
N ILE A 213 4.86 12.21 -10.71
CA ILE A 213 4.28 13.26 -9.86
C ILE A 213 3.61 12.60 -8.67
N VAL A 214 4.24 12.68 -7.50
CA VAL A 214 3.73 12.04 -6.29
C VAL A 214 3.51 13.08 -5.20
N VAL A 215 2.34 13.03 -4.56
CA VAL A 215 2.01 13.88 -3.42
C VAL A 215 2.27 13.10 -2.15
N VAL A 216 3.15 13.65 -1.30
CA VAL A 216 3.48 13.03 -0.01
C VAL A 216 3.31 14.02 1.14
N GLY A 217 2.92 13.51 2.29
CA GLY A 217 2.72 14.27 3.51
C GLY A 217 3.54 13.76 4.68
N LYS A 218 3.83 14.64 5.63
CA LYS A 218 4.28 14.30 6.98
C LYS A 218 3.10 14.54 7.92
N GLY A 219 2.62 13.48 8.55
CA GLY A 219 1.57 13.59 9.56
C GLY A 219 2.04 14.30 10.83
N ILE A 220 1.10 14.77 11.64
CA ILE A 220 1.39 15.32 12.98
C ILE A 220 2.00 14.27 13.91
N ASP A 221 1.83 12.99 13.61
CA ASP A 221 2.46 11.84 14.26
C ASP A 221 3.93 11.61 13.83
N GLY A 222 4.45 12.43 12.90
CA GLY A 222 5.80 12.36 12.37
C GLY A 222 6.03 11.27 11.32
N ARG A 223 5.01 10.48 10.95
CA ARG A 223 5.08 9.46 9.89
C ARG A 223 4.92 10.07 8.51
N GLY A 224 5.36 9.32 7.49
CA GLY A 224 5.17 9.67 6.09
C GLY A 224 3.87 9.10 5.53
N TYR A 225 3.24 9.83 4.62
CA TYR A 225 2.00 9.43 3.95
C TYR A 225 2.09 9.68 2.46
N VAL A 226 1.83 8.66 1.64
CA VAL A 226 1.57 8.83 0.21
C VAL A 226 0.10 9.20 0.07
N LEU A 227 -0.17 10.39 -0.46
CA LEU A 227 -1.51 10.96 -0.55
C LEU A 227 -2.11 10.81 -1.94
N ALA A 228 -1.29 10.94 -3.00
CA ALA A 228 -1.74 10.75 -4.37
C ALA A 228 -0.56 10.42 -5.31
N ASP A 229 -0.85 9.66 -6.35
CA ASP A 229 -0.06 9.51 -7.55
C ASP A 229 -0.76 10.24 -8.70
N ARG A 230 -0.11 11.28 -9.24
CA ARG A 230 -0.59 12.12 -10.34
C ARG A 230 0.32 12.02 -11.55
N SER A 231 1.18 11.01 -11.59
CA SER A 231 2.11 10.77 -12.68
C SER A 231 1.39 10.66 -14.03
N CYS A 232 2.07 11.04 -15.10
CA CYS A 232 1.43 11.15 -16.40
C CYS A 232 2.42 11.15 -17.56
N ARG A 233 1.92 10.81 -18.75
CA ARG A 233 2.63 10.96 -20.02
C ARG A 233 2.04 12.15 -20.77
N LEU A 234 2.48 13.35 -20.40
CA LEU A 234 2.03 14.61 -20.97
C LEU A 234 3.22 15.47 -21.40
N SER A 235 2.96 16.45 -22.26
CA SER A 235 3.92 17.49 -22.59
C SER A 235 4.34 18.27 -21.34
N PRO A 236 5.47 19.00 -21.38
CA PRO A 236 5.91 19.86 -20.27
C PRO A 236 4.81 20.78 -19.72
N ASP A 237 4.02 21.36 -20.60
CA ASP A 237 2.85 22.15 -20.27
C ASP A 237 1.79 21.33 -19.50
N GLY A 238 1.53 20.11 -19.94
CA GLY A 238 0.51 19.24 -19.37
C GLY A 238 0.87 18.75 -17.96
N TRP A 239 2.10 18.24 -17.75
CA TRP A 239 2.49 17.78 -16.43
C TRP A 239 2.65 18.94 -15.41
N ALA A 240 3.07 20.14 -15.88
CA ALA A 240 3.18 21.29 -14.99
C ALA A 240 1.80 21.73 -14.46
N LYS A 241 0.78 21.77 -15.33
CA LYS A 241 -0.60 22.05 -14.91
C LYS A 241 -1.09 21.01 -13.90
N ARG A 242 -0.86 19.73 -14.17
CA ARG A 242 -1.26 18.63 -13.27
C ARG A 242 -0.56 18.72 -11.91
N ALA A 243 0.71 19.09 -11.88
CA ALA A 243 1.44 19.29 -10.62
C ALA A 243 0.92 20.50 -9.83
N ILE A 244 0.52 21.58 -10.51
CA ILE A 244 -0.08 22.76 -9.89
C ILE A 244 -1.50 22.42 -9.36
N GLU A 245 -2.29 21.68 -10.11
CA GLU A 245 -3.60 21.18 -9.64
C GLU A 245 -3.45 20.35 -8.37
N ALA A 246 -2.47 19.42 -8.33
CA ALA A 246 -2.17 18.64 -7.14
C ALA A 246 -1.68 19.52 -5.98
N TYR A 247 -0.86 20.55 -6.26
CA TYR A 247 -0.41 21.50 -5.25
C TYR A 247 -1.59 22.23 -4.59
N ASP A 248 -2.55 22.68 -5.36
CA ASP A 248 -3.75 23.39 -4.86
C ASP A 248 -4.72 22.43 -4.16
N GLU A 249 -5.00 21.25 -4.74
CA GLU A 249 -5.90 20.23 -4.18
C GLU A 249 -5.46 19.77 -2.79
N PHE A 250 -4.17 19.47 -2.64
CA PHE A 250 -3.62 18.98 -1.37
C PHE A 250 -3.06 20.07 -0.47
N GLN A 251 -3.25 21.34 -0.82
CA GLN A 251 -2.73 22.50 -0.09
C GLN A 251 -1.24 22.33 0.26
N ALA A 252 -0.47 21.86 -0.72
CA ALA A 252 0.93 21.55 -0.51
C ALA A 252 1.74 22.81 -0.15
N SER A 253 2.76 22.62 0.67
CA SER A 253 3.63 23.73 1.10
C SER A 253 4.65 24.16 0.04
N ARG A 254 4.98 23.24 -0.87
CA ARG A 254 5.90 23.46 -2.01
C ARG A 254 5.84 22.37 -3.04
N VAL A 255 6.42 22.67 -4.21
CA VAL A 255 6.76 21.70 -5.24
C VAL A 255 8.26 21.41 -5.14
N VAL A 256 8.64 20.16 -5.41
CA VAL A 256 10.01 19.65 -5.37
C VAL A 256 10.31 18.96 -6.69
N GLY A 257 11.47 19.19 -7.27
CA GLY A 257 11.88 18.51 -8.51
C GLY A 257 13.36 18.24 -8.56
N GLU A 258 13.80 17.18 -9.28
CA GLU A 258 15.20 16.89 -9.48
C GLU A 258 15.84 17.90 -10.45
N MET A 259 16.95 18.50 -10.04
CA MET A 259 17.78 19.34 -10.90
C MET A 259 18.78 18.47 -11.65
N ASN A 260 18.47 18.10 -12.89
CA ASN A 260 19.43 17.45 -13.80
C ASN A 260 20.35 18.47 -14.49
N MET A 261 21.31 18.01 -15.28
CA MET A 261 22.21 18.88 -16.09
C MET A 261 21.36 19.72 -17.06
N GLY A 262 21.01 20.92 -16.63
CA GLY A 262 20.03 21.82 -17.27
C GLY A 262 19.05 22.44 -16.27
N GLY A 263 19.21 22.16 -15.04
CA GLY A 263 18.76 22.51 -13.69
C GLY A 263 17.43 23.26 -13.48
N ASP A 264 17.06 24.17 -14.36
CA ASP A 264 15.95 25.11 -14.07
C ASP A 264 14.67 24.83 -14.89
N MET A 265 14.63 23.73 -15.66
CA MET A 265 13.53 23.48 -16.58
C MET A 265 12.20 23.31 -15.84
N ILE A 266 12.18 22.49 -14.77
CA ILE A 266 10.94 22.24 -14.00
C ILE A 266 10.44 23.54 -13.37
N GLU A 267 11.33 24.25 -12.68
CA GLU A 267 10.99 25.53 -12.04
C GLU A 267 10.50 26.55 -13.05
N THR A 268 11.21 26.68 -14.19
CA THR A 268 10.86 27.61 -15.26
C THR A 268 9.47 27.33 -15.80
N ILE A 269 9.13 26.08 -16.11
CA ILE A 269 7.83 25.70 -16.66
C ILE A 269 6.72 25.92 -15.64
N ILE A 270 6.91 25.50 -14.38
CA ILE A 270 5.91 25.70 -13.33
C ILE A 270 5.67 27.20 -13.08
N ARG A 271 6.72 28.02 -13.03
CA ARG A 271 6.62 29.46 -12.81
C ARG A 271 5.93 30.23 -13.96
N GLN A 272 5.90 29.68 -15.16
CA GLN A 272 5.09 30.26 -16.26
C GLN A 272 3.60 30.29 -15.90
N TYR A 273 3.12 29.31 -15.16
CA TYR A 273 1.70 29.21 -14.73
C TYR A 273 1.47 29.78 -13.33
N ARG A 274 2.45 29.64 -12.45
CA ARG A 274 2.35 30.05 -11.04
C ARG A 274 3.66 30.72 -10.58
N PRO A 275 3.88 32.01 -10.90
CA PRO A 275 5.16 32.71 -10.68
C PRO A 275 5.69 32.61 -9.23
N ASN A 276 4.79 32.62 -8.25
CA ASN A 276 5.12 32.68 -6.82
C ASN A 276 4.99 31.32 -6.12
N ILE A 277 4.89 30.20 -6.85
CA ILE A 277 4.81 28.88 -6.22
C ILE A 277 6.12 28.56 -5.46
N PRO A 278 6.06 28.16 -4.21
CA PRO A 278 7.25 27.71 -3.51
C PRO A 278 7.82 26.45 -4.19
N TYR A 279 9.01 26.59 -4.79
CA TYR A 279 9.70 25.50 -5.47
C TYR A 279 11.06 25.24 -4.80
N ARG A 280 11.47 23.97 -4.79
CA ARG A 280 12.81 23.55 -4.36
C ARG A 280 13.38 22.50 -5.29
N GLY A 281 14.47 22.83 -5.96
CA GLY A 281 15.27 21.86 -6.71
C GLY A 281 16.07 20.95 -5.77
N ILE A 282 16.16 19.68 -6.12
CA ILE A 282 16.97 18.66 -5.45
C ILE A 282 18.08 18.21 -6.39
N THR A 283 19.32 18.23 -5.93
CA THR A 283 20.45 17.69 -6.67
C THR A 283 20.69 16.24 -6.25
N ALA A 284 20.53 15.32 -7.16
CA ALA A 284 20.83 13.90 -6.94
C ALA A 284 22.35 13.66 -6.97
N LYS A 285 22.96 13.57 -5.79
CA LYS A 285 24.40 13.28 -5.64
C LYS A 285 24.72 11.79 -5.55
N ARG A 286 23.70 10.91 -5.40
CA ARG A 286 23.85 9.47 -5.22
C ARG A 286 23.03 8.73 -6.26
N GLY A 287 23.39 7.48 -6.58
CA GLY A 287 22.62 6.61 -7.46
C GLY A 287 21.20 6.36 -6.96
N LYS A 288 20.28 6.00 -7.86
CA LYS A 288 18.84 5.80 -7.57
C LYS A 288 18.62 4.83 -6.41
N VAL A 289 19.30 3.69 -6.38
CA VAL A 289 19.21 2.68 -5.30
C VAL A 289 19.56 3.26 -3.93
N LEU A 290 20.74 3.93 -3.85
CA LEU A 290 21.22 4.51 -2.59
C LEU A 290 20.31 5.62 -2.04
N ARG A 291 19.43 6.18 -2.87
CA ARG A 291 18.41 7.14 -2.44
C ARG A 291 17.11 6.44 -2.03
N ALA A 292 16.79 5.34 -2.69
CA ALA A 292 15.55 4.58 -2.47
C ALA A 292 15.63 3.66 -1.23
N GLU A 293 16.78 3.03 -0.97
CA GLU A 293 16.98 2.13 0.19
C GLU A 293 16.58 2.73 1.54
N PRO A 294 16.95 3.97 1.91
CA PRO A 294 16.52 4.56 3.17
C PRO A 294 14.99 4.74 3.26
N ILE A 295 14.35 5.00 2.13
CA ILE A 295 12.89 5.15 2.08
C ILE A 295 12.23 3.78 2.20
N SER A 296 12.75 2.74 1.52
CA SER A 296 12.26 1.36 1.67
C SER A 296 12.35 0.90 3.13
N ALA A 297 13.46 1.18 3.82
CA ALA A 297 13.60 0.86 5.23
C ALA A 297 12.55 1.53 6.14
N LEU A 298 12.01 2.69 5.75
CA LEU A 298 10.91 3.32 6.49
C LEU A 298 9.60 2.57 6.33
N TYR A 299 9.36 1.94 5.18
CA TYR A 299 8.21 1.05 4.98
C TYR A 299 8.33 -0.19 5.87
N GLU A 300 9.51 -0.85 5.90
CA GLU A 300 9.77 -1.99 6.79
C GLU A 300 9.53 -1.65 8.27
N GLN A 301 9.85 -0.42 8.67
CA GLN A 301 9.63 0.07 10.04
C GLN A 301 8.18 0.51 10.31
N GLY A 302 7.28 0.41 9.34
CA GLY A 302 5.91 0.91 9.44
C GLY A 302 5.81 2.43 9.63
N ARG A 303 6.80 3.18 9.17
CA ARG A 303 6.87 4.65 9.31
C ARG A 303 6.33 5.41 8.10
N VAL A 304 5.92 4.69 7.06
CA VAL A 304 5.24 5.23 5.88
C VAL A 304 3.92 4.51 5.73
N SER A 305 2.89 5.22 5.25
CA SER A 305 1.60 4.64 4.90
C SER A 305 1.10 5.16 3.55
N HIS A 306 0.39 4.30 2.82
CA HIS A 306 -0.35 4.68 1.62
C HIS A 306 -1.79 5.02 2.00
N VAL A 307 -2.26 6.21 1.62
CA VAL A 307 -3.66 6.62 1.82
C VAL A 307 -4.48 6.17 0.62
N GLY A 308 -4.89 4.91 0.66
CA GLY A 308 -5.55 4.22 -0.46
C GLY A 308 -4.60 3.35 -1.28
N ILE A 309 -4.94 3.15 -2.55
CA ILE A 309 -4.25 2.25 -3.49
C ILE A 309 -3.75 3.08 -4.68
N PHE A 310 -2.48 2.89 -5.05
CA PHE A 310 -1.81 3.56 -6.17
C PHE A 310 -1.23 2.53 -7.13
N PRO A 311 -2.06 1.91 -8.02
CA PRO A 311 -1.69 0.71 -8.76
C PRO A 311 -0.39 0.83 -9.54
N GLU A 312 -0.21 1.92 -10.27
CA GLU A 312 0.96 2.10 -11.14
C GLU A 312 2.24 2.44 -10.36
N LEU A 313 2.13 3.22 -9.28
CA LEU A 313 3.24 3.48 -8.36
C LEU A 313 3.66 2.18 -7.66
N GLU A 314 2.71 1.43 -7.13
CA GLU A 314 2.94 0.18 -6.40
C GLU A 314 3.50 -0.92 -7.32
N GLU A 315 3.02 -0.98 -8.59
CA GLU A 315 3.62 -1.83 -9.61
C GLU A 315 5.09 -1.50 -9.83
N GLN A 316 5.41 -0.22 -10.00
CA GLN A 316 6.78 0.21 -10.19
C GLN A 316 7.65 -0.11 -8.97
N MET A 317 7.15 0.14 -7.75
CA MET A 317 7.86 -0.16 -6.49
C MET A 317 8.19 -1.64 -6.33
N THR A 318 7.25 -2.53 -6.68
CA THR A 318 7.41 -3.98 -6.49
C THR A 318 8.07 -4.70 -7.66
N SER A 319 8.27 -4.04 -8.79
CA SER A 319 8.88 -4.62 -9.99
C SER A 319 10.24 -4.04 -10.33
N TRP A 320 10.56 -2.83 -9.86
CA TRP A 320 11.83 -2.19 -10.19
C TRP A 320 12.99 -2.82 -9.44
N VAL A 321 13.98 -3.28 -10.23
CA VAL A 321 15.29 -3.74 -9.76
C VAL A 321 16.34 -2.94 -10.50
N SER A 322 17.26 -2.31 -9.76
CA SER A 322 18.36 -1.56 -10.37
C SER A 322 19.18 -2.45 -11.30
N ASP A 323 19.59 -1.88 -12.41
CA ASP A 323 20.42 -2.54 -13.44
C ASP A 323 19.79 -3.74 -14.16
N GLN A 324 18.53 -4.08 -13.83
CA GLN A 324 17.79 -5.19 -14.46
C GLN A 324 16.47 -4.75 -15.09
N SER A 325 15.89 -3.62 -14.65
CA SER A 325 14.62 -3.13 -15.18
C SER A 325 14.83 -2.31 -16.45
N ASP A 326 14.01 -2.56 -17.47
CA ASP A 326 14.07 -1.88 -18.77
C ASP A 326 13.34 -0.51 -18.77
N PHE A 327 12.84 -0.08 -17.61
CA PHE A 327 12.08 1.16 -17.46
C PHE A 327 12.68 2.10 -16.41
N SER A 328 12.42 3.40 -16.56
CA SER A 328 12.80 4.41 -15.58
C SER A 328 11.84 4.41 -14.39
N PRO A 329 12.34 4.44 -13.15
CA PRO A 329 11.49 4.44 -11.96
C PRO A 329 10.99 5.85 -11.57
N ASP A 330 10.40 6.58 -12.51
CA ASP A 330 10.09 8.01 -12.37
C ASP A 330 9.11 8.28 -11.21
N ARG A 331 8.14 7.38 -10.98
CA ARG A 331 7.22 7.47 -9.82
C ARG A 331 7.96 7.21 -8.50
N ILE A 332 8.87 6.24 -8.47
CA ILE A 332 9.71 5.95 -7.29
C ILE A 332 10.64 7.12 -7.02
N ASP A 333 11.30 7.67 -8.04
CA ASP A 333 12.19 8.82 -7.87
C ASP A 333 11.43 10.03 -7.32
N ALA A 334 10.25 10.34 -7.85
CA ALA A 334 9.37 11.39 -7.29
C ALA A 334 8.99 11.10 -5.82
N LEU A 335 8.59 9.87 -5.49
CA LEU A 335 8.28 9.45 -4.11
C LEU A 335 9.47 9.68 -3.17
N VAL A 336 10.66 9.23 -3.58
CA VAL A 336 11.90 9.32 -2.82
C VAL A 336 12.29 10.78 -2.59
N HIS A 337 12.18 11.63 -3.62
CA HIS A 337 12.42 13.06 -3.51
C HIS A 337 11.47 13.73 -2.52
N GLY A 338 10.19 13.38 -2.58
CA GLY A 338 9.17 13.91 -1.68
C GLY A 338 9.46 13.58 -0.21
N PHE A 339 9.72 12.32 0.11
CA PHE A 339 10.01 11.91 1.50
C PHE A 339 11.35 12.43 2.00
N THR A 340 12.37 12.48 1.15
CA THR A 340 13.65 13.11 1.47
C THR A 340 13.45 14.57 1.86
N GLN A 341 12.63 15.32 1.10
CA GLN A 341 12.31 16.72 1.39
C GLN A 341 11.53 16.90 2.71
N LEU A 342 10.68 15.95 3.08
CA LEU A 342 9.93 15.98 4.34
C LEU A 342 10.77 15.57 5.56
N GLY A 343 11.98 15.02 5.35
CA GLY A 343 12.84 14.53 6.42
C GLY A 343 12.20 13.36 7.20
N ILE A 344 11.47 12.50 6.52
CA ILE A 344 10.92 11.29 7.13
C ILE A 344 12.08 10.32 7.38
N GLY A 345 12.29 9.92 8.63
CA GLY A 345 13.36 8.97 8.97
C GLY A 345 14.63 9.59 9.53
N SER A 346 14.79 10.89 9.46
CA SER A 346 15.88 11.59 10.16
C SER A 346 15.62 11.69 11.68
N GLY A 347 15.18 10.59 12.29
CA GLY A 347 15.06 10.49 13.74
C GLY A 347 16.44 10.40 14.37
N GLY A 348 17.01 11.53 14.77
CA GLY A 348 18.27 11.61 15.50
C GLY A 348 19.35 12.50 14.89
N PHE A 349 19.25 12.88 13.62
CA PHE A 349 20.04 14.00 13.09
C PHE A 349 19.10 15.19 13.00
N SER A 350 19.18 16.07 13.99
CA SER A 350 18.42 17.31 14.06
C SER A 350 18.48 18.07 12.75
N ASP A 351 17.41 18.85 12.43
CA ASP A 351 17.41 19.89 11.38
C ASP A 351 18.64 20.81 11.46
N ALA A 352 19.36 20.79 12.58
CA ALA A 352 20.65 21.46 12.82
C ALA A 352 21.78 20.98 11.89
N PHE A 353 21.76 19.73 11.39
CA PHE A 353 22.86 19.27 10.51
C PHE A 353 22.68 19.70 9.03
N PHE A 354 21.47 20.05 8.61
CA PHE A 354 21.21 20.61 7.28
C PHE A 354 21.14 22.16 7.26
N MET A 355 21.08 22.80 8.44
CA MET A 355 21.11 24.27 8.55
C MET A 355 22.47 24.84 8.95
N ALA A 356 23.48 24.00 9.14
CA ALA A 356 24.79 24.45 9.59
C ALA A 356 25.85 24.42 8.48
N VAL A 357 25.52 24.95 7.31
CA VAL A 357 26.55 25.56 6.50
C VAL A 357 26.57 27.04 6.90
N ALA A 358 27.56 27.45 7.68
CA ALA A 358 27.80 28.84 7.93
C ALA A 358 27.90 29.57 6.55
N PRO A 359 27.38 30.78 6.42
CA PRO A 359 27.54 31.51 5.19
C PRO A 359 29.02 31.50 4.79
N PRO A 360 29.35 31.39 3.48
CA PRO A 360 30.71 31.39 3.03
C PRO A 360 31.41 32.68 3.52
N CYS A 361 32.71 32.57 3.75
CA CYS A 361 33.49 33.69 4.20
C CYS A 361 33.32 34.89 3.26
N PRO A 362 32.91 36.06 3.77
CA PRO A 362 32.62 37.21 2.92
C PRO A 362 33.88 37.74 2.19
N GLN A 363 35.09 37.28 2.55
CA GLN A 363 36.32 37.74 1.97
C GLN A 363 36.93 36.77 0.92
N CYS A 364 36.72 35.45 1.06
CA CYS A 364 37.31 34.45 0.16
C CYS A 364 36.35 33.38 -0.34
N ASP A 365 35.05 33.51 -0.01
CA ASP A 365 33.97 32.64 -0.44
C ASP A 365 34.13 31.15 -0.08
N LEU A 366 35.05 30.82 0.85
CA LEU A 366 35.26 29.46 1.32
C LEU A 366 34.19 29.06 2.34
N PRO A 367 33.56 27.87 2.19
CA PRO A 367 32.61 27.36 3.17
C PRO A 367 33.33 27.02 4.49
N ASN A 368 32.75 27.44 5.61
CA ASN A 368 33.29 27.18 6.94
C ASN A 368 32.27 26.38 7.77
N SER A 369 32.69 25.75 8.86
CA SER A 369 31.77 25.14 9.80
C SER A 369 31.12 26.19 10.70
N VAL A 370 29.91 25.92 11.21
CA VAL A 370 29.17 26.84 12.10
C VAL A 370 29.93 27.14 13.41
N GLU A 371 30.82 26.25 13.80
CA GLU A 371 31.63 26.37 15.01
C GLU A 371 32.96 27.13 14.76
N SER A 372 33.28 27.48 13.51
CA SER A 372 34.51 28.16 13.16
C SER A 372 34.43 29.64 13.52
N THR A 373 35.25 30.09 14.41
CA THR A 373 35.39 31.54 14.76
C THR A 373 36.22 32.30 13.77
N HIS A 374 36.98 31.60 12.94
CA HIS A 374 37.86 32.17 11.89
C HIS A 374 37.76 31.34 10.62
N CYS A 375 37.89 31.99 9.47
CA CYS A 375 37.89 31.31 8.17
C CYS A 375 39.15 30.45 8.01
N SER A 376 38.96 29.17 7.65
CA SER A 376 40.06 28.21 7.43
C SER A 376 40.96 28.55 6.23
N GLY A 377 40.48 29.38 5.32
CA GLY A 377 41.22 29.78 4.11
C GLY A 377 42.01 31.10 4.25
N CYS A 378 41.37 32.14 4.79
CA CYS A 378 41.98 33.47 4.85
C CYS A 378 42.26 33.97 6.29
N GLY A 379 41.86 33.23 7.32
CA GLY A 379 42.07 33.59 8.72
C GLY A 379 41.16 34.70 9.26
N GLN A 380 40.23 35.23 8.44
CA GLN A 380 39.32 36.30 8.86
C GLN A 380 38.36 35.83 9.95
N PRO A 381 38.06 36.62 11.00
CA PRO A 381 37.02 36.30 11.94
C PRO A 381 35.65 36.15 11.26
N LEU A 382 34.93 35.12 11.62
CA LEU A 382 33.56 34.84 11.16
C LEU A 382 32.61 35.30 12.27
N GLN A 383 31.63 36.13 11.96
CA GLN A 383 30.59 36.61 12.89
C GLN A 383 29.40 35.65 12.94
#